data_2e2efe756956190980f51f447e821b47
#
_entry.id   2e2efe756956190980f51f447e821b47
#
_cell.length_a   1.000
_cell.length_b   1.000
_cell.length_c   1.000
_cell.angle_alpha   90.00
_cell.angle_beta   90.00
_cell.angle_gamma   90.00
#
_symmetry.space_group_name_H-M   'P 1'
#
loop_
_entity.id
_entity.type
_entity.pdbx_description
1 polymer ?
#
loop_
_entity_poly.entity_id
_entity_poly.type
_entity_poly.pdbx_seq_one_letter_code
_entity_poly.pdbx_strand_id
1 'polypeptide(L)'
;GIFLLDLDEFNNLSKHVKAVDVLTEMKDGSVKSIGGGKEYYLLMEKADGKHYFNDLNEFAGKKKLEASDIEKIRAMASYLAEIHSIKKESKTLYWRKLRDTVGHGECLMGVFDTYPDEVFSYKEMTDIIKKSVDWIYKLKPGYKRLSQIHGDFHPGNIWFRTENSKFKIQNSKLRAINSELDFILLDRSRGPWGEPADD
;
A
#
# COMPACT_ATOMS: atom_id res chain seq x y z
N GLY A 1 5.58 14.34 5.79
CA GLY A 1 6.24 13.83 4.72
C GLY A 1 7.27 14.69 4.02
N ILE A 2 7.13 14.86 2.72
CA ILE A 2 8.16 15.45 1.86
C ILE A 2 8.57 16.87 2.29
N PHE A 3 7.66 17.74 2.65
CA PHE A 3 7.99 19.12 3.05
C PHE A 3 8.84 19.21 4.32
N LEU A 4 8.75 18.23 5.23
CA LEU A 4 9.59 18.19 6.42
C LEU A 4 11.01 17.75 6.06
N LEU A 5 11.14 16.82 5.11
CA LEU A 5 12.43 16.46 4.55
C LEU A 5 13.05 17.65 3.80
N ASP A 6 12.26 18.35 2.98
CA ASP A 6 12.72 19.53 2.24
C ASP A 6 13.18 20.64 3.17
N LEU A 7 12.54 20.83 4.33
CA LEU A 7 12.96 21.81 5.34
C LEU A 7 14.40 21.53 5.82
N ASP A 8 14.73 20.28 6.05
CA ASP A 8 16.08 19.89 6.49
C ASP A 8 17.09 19.94 5.31
N GLU A 9 16.77 19.29 4.20
CA GLU A 9 17.64 19.13 3.04
C GLU A 9 18.03 20.48 2.40
N PHE A 10 17.09 21.42 2.23
CA PHE A 10 17.37 22.74 1.65
C PHE A 10 18.29 23.56 2.54
N ASN A 11 18.21 23.35 3.86
CA ASN A 11 19.06 24.05 4.81
C ASN A 11 20.48 23.48 4.89
N ASN A 12 20.66 22.22 4.52
CA ASN A 12 21.95 21.55 4.50
C ASN A 12 22.73 21.78 3.19
N LEU A 13 22.05 22.23 2.12
CA LEU A 13 22.71 22.47 0.85
C LEU A 13 23.29 23.89 0.77
N SER A 14 24.59 24.00 0.45
CA SER A 14 25.26 25.29 0.28
C SER A 14 24.66 26.04 -0.93
N LYS A 15 24.54 27.39 -0.81
CA LYS A 15 23.99 28.27 -1.86
C LYS A 15 22.52 28.03 -2.22
N HIS A 16 21.83 27.12 -1.56
CA HIS A 16 20.39 26.93 -1.74
C HIS A 16 19.60 27.98 -0.95
N VAL A 17 18.44 28.37 -1.50
CA VAL A 17 17.46 29.17 -0.75
C VAL A 17 17.07 28.39 0.51
N LYS A 18 17.13 29.08 1.66
CA LYS A 18 16.80 28.42 2.94
C LYS A 18 15.30 28.23 3.07
N ALA A 19 14.89 27.03 3.46
CA ALA A 19 13.54 26.79 3.95
C ALA A 19 13.44 27.32 5.39
N VAL A 20 12.41 28.11 5.67
CA VAL A 20 12.24 28.78 6.97
C VAL A 20 11.36 27.93 7.88
N ASP A 21 10.28 27.35 7.34
CA ASP A 21 9.30 26.59 8.09
C ASP A 21 8.44 25.70 7.17
N VAL A 22 7.75 24.73 7.76
CA VAL A 22 6.65 24.00 7.14
C VAL A 22 5.35 24.41 7.80
N LEU A 23 4.43 24.91 7.02
CA LEU A 23 3.16 25.44 7.51
C LEU A 23 1.99 24.51 7.11
N THR A 24 0.98 24.44 7.96
CA THR A 24 -0.30 23.79 7.64
C THR A 24 -1.44 24.80 7.73
N GLU A 25 -2.34 24.78 6.74
CA GLU A 25 -3.61 25.48 6.80
C GLU A 25 -4.64 24.60 7.53
N MET A 26 -5.28 25.17 8.53
CA MET A 26 -6.32 24.52 9.30
C MET A 26 -7.69 24.67 8.63
N LYS A 27 -8.70 23.88 9.05
CA LYS A 27 -10.07 23.94 8.51
C LYS A 27 -10.75 25.29 8.66
N ASP A 28 -10.32 26.09 9.62
CA ASP A 28 -10.82 27.45 9.89
C ASP A 28 -10.06 28.54 9.10
N GLY A 29 -9.13 28.13 8.22
CA GLY A 29 -8.27 29.03 7.43
C GLY A 29 -7.07 29.59 8.20
N SER A 30 -6.90 29.28 9.48
CA SER A 30 -5.71 29.68 10.22
C SER A 30 -4.49 28.87 9.75
N VAL A 31 -3.29 29.47 9.87
CA VAL A 31 -2.02 28.81 9.50
C VAL A 31 -1.22 28.54 10.76
N LYS A 32 -0.68 27.33 10.87
CA LYS A 32 0.17 26.91 11.99
C LYS A 32 1.49 26.34 11.50
N SER A 33 2.56 26.59 12.26
CA SER A 33 3.86 25.97 12.06
C SER A 33 3.82 24.51 12.50
N ILE A 34 4.44 23.64 11.69
CA ILE A 34 4.71 22.24 12.02
C ILE A 34 6.17 21.87 11.79
N GLY A 35 7.00 22.78 11.28
CA GLY A 35 8.41 22.55 10.96
C GLY A 35 9.32 22.36 12.17
N GLY A 36 8.90 22.80 13.36
CA GLY A 36 9.69 22.72 14.59
C GLY A 36 9.61 21.39 15.34
N GLY A 37 8.89 20.38 14.84
CA GLY A 37 8.80 19.07 15.48
C GLY A 37 10.07 18.24 15.26
N LYS A 38 10.52 17.57 16.32
CA LYS A 38 11.64 16.61 16.22
C LYS A 38 11.21 15.29 15.57
N GLU A 39 9.97 14.89 15.79
CA GLU A 39 9.39 13.63 15.31
C GLU A 39 7.90 13.80 15.06
N TYR A 40 7.35 13.06 14.10
CA TYR A 40 5.95 13.16 13.71
C TYR A 40 5.31 11.77 13.74
N TYR A 41 4.16 11.68 14.38
CA TYR A 41 3.46 10.42 14.63
C TYR A 41 2.07 10.43 13.98
N LEU A 42 1.73 9.36 13.30
CA LEU A 42 0.36 9.10 12.88
C LEU A 42 -0.34 8.31 13.99
N LEU A 43 -1.30 8.92 14.67
CA LEU A 43 -2.13 8.23 15.64
C LEU A 43 -3.25 7.51 14.91
N MET A 44 -3.29 6.19 15.03
CA MET A 44 -4.30 5.33 14.42
C MET A 44 -5.10 4.56 15.48
N GLU A 45 -6.29 4.09 15.10
CA GLU A 45 -7.02 3.13 15.92
C GLU A 45 -6.24 1.83 16.06
N LYS A 46 -6.34 1.20 17.23
CA LYS A 46 -5.73 -0.11 17.43
C LYS A 46 -6.53 -1.17 16.68
N ALA A 47 -5.87 -1.92 15.79
CA ALA A 47 -6.47 -3.10 15.20
C ALA A 47 -6.73 -4.16 16.27
N ASP A 48 -7.91 -4.78 16.21
CA ASP A 48 -8.31 -5.87 17.11
C ASP A 48 -8.71 -7.08 16.26
N GLY A 49 -8.03 -8.21 16.47
CA GLY A 49 -8.26 -9.41 15.68
C GLY A 49 -7.08 -10.37 15.67
N LYS A 50 -7.17 -11.40 14.83
CA LYS A 50 -6.13 -12.39 14.58
C LYS A 50 -5.45 -12.10 13.26
N HIS A 51 -4.14 -11.99 13.28
CA HIS A 51 -3.29 -11.75 12.12
C HIS A 51 -3.39 -12.91 11.13
N TYR A 52 -3.71 -12.64 9.86
CA TYR A 52 -3.96 -13.69 8.86
C TYR A 52 -2.74 -14.56 8.58
N PHE A 53 -1.54 -14.04 8.78
CA PHE A 53 -0.32 -14.84 8.69
C PHE A 53 -0.31 -16.06 9.63
N ASN A 54 -0.97 -15.95 10.79
CA ASN A 54 -1.12 -17.09 11.73
C ASN A 54 -2.01 -18.19 11.13
N ASP A 55 -3.09 -17.80 10.43
CA ASP A 55 -3.97 -18.76 9.75
C ASP A 55 -3.23 -19.51 8.64
N LEU A 56 -2.36 -18.81 7.89
CA LEU A 56 -1.53 -19.44 6.86
C LEU A 56 -0.52 -20.43 7.44
N ASN A 57 0.08 -20.14 8.58
CA ASN A 57 0.97 -21.05 9.28
C ASN A 57 0.21 -22.31 9.78
N GLU A 58 -0.99 -22.13 10.32
CA GLU A 58 -1.86 -23.25 10.73
C GLU A 58 -2.24 -24.13 9.52
N PHE A 59 -2.60 -23.49 8.38
CA PHE A 59 -2.90 -24.19 7.15
C PHE A 59 -1.71 -25.00 6.62
N ALA A 60 -0.52 -24.40 6.61
CA ALA A 60 0.70 -25.09 6.20
C ALA A 60 0.98 -26.35 7.01
N GLY A 61 0.66 -26.32 8.32
CA GLY A 61 0.76 -27.47 9.23
C GLY A 61 -0.30 -28.56 8.94
N LYS A 62 -1.55 -28.16 8.74
CA LYS A 62 -2.68 -29.09 8.52
C LYS A 62 -2.74 -29.68 7.12
N LYS A 63 -2.21 -28.96 6.10
CA LYS A 63 -2.30 -29.30 4.66
C LYS A 63 -3.71 -29.55 4.15
N LYS A 64 -4.73 -28.97 4.80
CA LYS A 64 -6.13 -29.11 4.45
C LYS A 64 -6.86 -27.80 4.69
N LEU A 65 -7.63 -27.33 3.70
CA LEU A 65 -8.53 -26.19 3.82
C LEU A 65 -9.79 -26.58 4.60
N GLU A 66 -10.17 -25.74 5.54
CA GLU A 66 -11.44 -25.80 6.26
C GLU A 66 -12.45 -24.82 5.67
N ALA A 67 -13.72 -24.93 6.01
CA ALA A 67 -14.77 -24.02 5.52
C ALA A 67 -14.46 -22.55 5.88
N SER A 68 -13.98 -22.31 7.09
CA SER A 68 -13.57 -20.98 7.57
C SER A 68 -12.44 -20.35 6.75
N ASP A 69 -11.50 -21.15 6.25
CA ASP A 69 -10.40 -20.65 5.39
C ASP A 69 -10.95 -20.19 4.04
N ILE A 70 -11.90 -20.95 3.48
CA ILE A 70 -12.58 -20.58 2.23
C ILE A 70 -13.40 -19.31 2.38
N GLU A 71 -14.07 -19.13 3.52
CA GLU A 71 -14.83 -17.91 3.81
C GLU A 71 -13.93 -16.70 3.93
N LYS A 72 -12.76 -16.81 4.58
CA LYS A 72 -11.76 -15.74 4.63
C LYS A 72 -11.26 -15.35 3.23
N ILE A 73 -10.93 -16.35 2.39
CA ILE A 73 -10.51 -16.12 1.01
C ILE A 73 -11.61 -15.40 0.22
N ARG A 74 -12.86 -15.81 0.37
CA ARG A 74 -14.00 -15.16 -0.30
C ARG A 74 -14.19 -13.74 0.17
N ALA A 75 -14.09 -13.48 1.48
CA ALA A 75 -14.21 -12.13 2.03
C ALA A 75 -13.14 -11.19 1.45
N MET A 76 -11.87 -11.63 1.42
CA MET A 76 -10.77 -10.86 0.83
C MET A 76 -10.96 -10.64 -0.67
N ALA A 77 -11.33 -11.69 -1.42
CA ALA A 77 -11.57 -11.58 -2.86
C ALA A 77 -12.74 -10.64 -3.19
N SER A 78 -13.82 -10.69 -2.40
CA SER A 78 -14.97 -9.78 -2.56
C SER A 78 -14.57 -8.32 -2.29
N TYR A 79 -13.79 -8.09 -1.24
CA TYR A 79 -13.26 -6.76 -0.92
C TYR A 79 -12.38 -6.21 -2.06
N LEU A 80 -11.43 -7.03 -2.56
CA LEU A 80 -10.59 -6.62 -3.70
C LEU A 80 -11.42 -6.34 -4.95
N ALA A 81 -12.41 -7.19 -5.26
CA ALA A 81 -13.31 -6.94 -6.40
C ALA A 81 -14.06 -5.61 -6.24
N GLU A 82 -14.49 -5.28 -5.03
CA GLU A 82 -15.20 -4.04 -4.74
C GLU A 82 -14.30 -2.82 -4.93
N ILE A 83 -13.15 -2.75 -4.24
CA ILE A 83 -12.25 -1.59 -4.37
C ILE A 83 -11.70 -1.46 -5.80
N HIS A 84 -11.39 -2.56 -6.48
CA HIS A 84 -10.92 -2.55 -7.86
C HIS A 84 -12.01 -2.18 -8.89
N SER A 85 -13.29 -2.25 -8.52
CA SER A 85 -14.39 -1.76 -9.36
C SER A 85 -14.40 -0.23 -9.47
N ILE A 86 -13.82 0.46 -8.49
CA ILE A 86 -13.72 1.91 -8.47
C ILE A 86 -12.60 2.34 -9.41
N LYS A 87 -12.97 2.94 -10.55
CA LYS A 87 -12.03 3.31 -11.62
C LYS A 87 -11.71 4.79 -11.61
N LYS A 88 -10.51 5.11 -12.07
CA LYS A 88 -10.09 6.49 -12.31
C LYS A 88 -9.57 6.64 -13.74
N GLU A 89 -10.15 7.55 -14.49
CA GLU A 89 -9.72 7.80 -15.86
C GLU A 89 -8.57 8.83 -15.89
N SER A 90 -7.34 8.34 -15.86
CA SER A 90 -6.14 9.17 -15.93
C SER A 90 -4.97 8.41 -16.55
N LYS A 91 -4.67 8.69 -17.81
CA LYS A 91 -3.51 8.10 -18.52
C LYS A 91 -2.20 8.41 -17.81
N THR A 92 -1.99 9.68 -17.46
CA THR A 92 -0.74 10.12 -16.83
C THR A 92 -0.49 9.43 -15.50
N LEU A 93 -1.53 9.32 -14.66
CA LEU A 93 -1.41 8.65 -13.38
C LEU A 93 -1.15 7.16 -13.56
N TYR A 94 -1.86 6.50 -14.47
CA TYR A 94 -1.65 5.09 -14.78
C TYR A 94 -0.21 4.80 -15.23
N TRP A 95 0.31 5.61 -16.16
CA TRP A 95 1.69 5.44 -16.64
C TRP A 95 2.73 5.67 -15.54
N ARG A 96 2.45 6.63 -14.65
CA ARG A 96 3.29 6.85 -13.47
C ARG A 96 3.29 5.61 -12.57
N LYS A 97 2.13 5.03 -12.30
CA LYS A 97 2.00 3.84 -11.46
C LYS A 97 2.73 2.63 -12.04
N LEU A 98 2.56 2.35 -13.33
CA LEU A 98 3.33 1.30 -14.02
C LEU A 98 4.85 1.49 -13.87
N ARG A 99 5.32 2.73 -14.00
CA ARG A 99 6.74 3.03 -13.82
C ARG A 99 7.16 2.83 -12.36
N ASP A 100 6.35 3.30 -11.43
CA ASP A 100 6.63 3.21 -10.00
C ASP A 100 6.69 1.76 -9.52
N THR A 101 5.87 0.84 -10.07
CA THR A 101 5.93 -0.61 -9.80
C THR A 101 7.28 -1.23 -10.14
N VAL A 102 8.03 -0.66 -11.08
CA VAL A 102 9.38 -1.12 -11.41
C VAL A 102 10.45 -0.30 -10.70
N GLY A 103 10.34 1.02 -10.70
CA GLY A 103 11.43 1.93 -10.34
C GLY A 103 11.36 2.54 -8.94
N HIS A 104 10.29 2.31 -8.17
CA HIS A 104 10.20 2.84 -6.81
C HIS A 104 11.05 2.02 -5.83
N GLY A 105 11.57 2.68 -4.77
CA GLY A 105 12.40 2.04 -3.76
C GLY A 105 11.72 0.91 -2.96
N GLU A 106 10.41 0.86 -2.92
CA GLU A 106 9.62 -0.21 -2.30
C GLU A 106 9.12 -1.27 -3.30
N CYS A 107 9.54 -1.15 -4.57
CA CYS A 107 9.11 -2.03 -5.66
C CYS A 107 10.30 -2.80 -6.24
N LEU A 108 10.19 -3.28 -7.49
CA LEU A 108 11.14 -4.23 -8.06
C LEU A 108 12.61 -3.80 -7.91
N MET A 109 12.95 -2.57 -8.30
CA MET A 109 14.34 -2.10 -8.23
C MET A 109 14.81 -1.94 -6.79
N GLY A 110 14.00 -1.33 -5.92
CA GLY A 110 14.36 -1.17 -4.51
C GLY A 110 14.46 -2.49 -3.75
N VAL A 111 13.65 -3.49 -4.11
CA VAL A 111 13.79 -4.85 -3.56
C VAL A 111 15.11 -5.48 -4.02
N PHE A 112 15.48 -5.32 -5.28
CA PHE A 112 16.77 -5.84 -5.77
C PHE A 112 17.97 -5.21 -5.07
N ASP A 113 17.90 -3.93 -4.70
CA ASP A 113 18.97 -3.25 -3.96
C ASP A 113 19.25 -3.89 -2.59
N THR A 114 18.32 -4.68 -2.05
CA THR A 114 18.45 -5.36 -0.76
C THR A 114 18.94 -6.80 -0.86
N TYR A 115 18.97 -7.38 -2.06
CA TYR A 115 19.44 -8.75 -2.24
C TYR A 115 20.97 -8.80 -2.38
N PRO A 116 21.64 -9.74 -1.70
CA PRO A 116 23.07 -9.99 -1.93
C PRO A 116 23.30 -10.65 -3.29
N ASP A 117 24.46 -10.42 -3.87
CA ASP A 117 24.85 -10.89 -5.21
C ASP A 117 24.77 -12.43 -5.37
N GLU A 118 24.87 -13.17 -4.27
CA GLU A 118 24.76 -14.65 -4.25
C GLU A 118 23.31 -15.13 -4.48
N VAL A 119 22.32 -14.27 -4.23
CA VAL A 119 20.89 -14.61 -4.43
C VAL A 119 20.47 -14.32 -5.86
N PHE A 120 20.84 -13.15 -6.37
CA PHE A 120 20.60 -12.73 -7.75
C PHE A 120 21.83 -12.06 -8.34
N SER A 121 22.36 -12.60 -9.44
CA SER A 121 23.43 -11.95 -10.17
C SER A 121 22.97 -10.65 -10.82
N TYR A 122 23.88 -9.71 -11.02
CA TYR A 122 23.62 -8.47 -11.77
C TYR A 122 22.98 -8.72 -13.13
N LYS A 123 23.39 -9.81 -13.80
CA LYS A 123 22.82 -10.18 -15.10
C LYS A 123 21.35 -10.54 -14.98
N GLU A 124 20.98 -11.38 -14.01
CA GLU A 124 19.59 -11.79 -13.80
C GLU A 124 18.71 -10.59 -13.42
N MET A 125 19.16 -9.75 -12.46
CA MET A 125 18.45 -8.53 -12.10
C MET A 125 18.25 -7.59 -13.30
N THR A 126 19.31 -7.37 -14.08
CA THR A 126 19.26 -6.53 -15.28
C THR A 126 18.30 -7.08 -16.33
N ASP A 127 18.29 -8.38 -16.56
CA ASP A 127 17.40 -9.01 -17.53
C ASP A 127 15.93 -8.93 -17.09
N ILE A 128 15.66 -9.07 -15.79
CA ILE A 128 14.31 -8.89 -15.21
C ILE A 128 13.85 -7.43 -15.37
N ILE A 129 14.70 -6.46 -15.04
CA ILE A 129 14.38 -5.03 -15.17
C ILE A 129 14.07 -4.67 -16.63
N LYS A 130 14.89 -5.12 -17.58
CA LYS A 130 14.65 -4.88 -19.02
C LYS A 130 13.30 -5.42 -19.46
N LYS A 131 12.96 -6.67 -19.10
CA LYS A 131 11.66 -7.26 -19.40
C LYS A 131 10.52 -6.48 -18.76
N SER A 132 10.70 -5.99 -17.54
CA SER A 132 9.70 -5.21 -16.83
C SER A 132 9.46 -3.85 -17.51
N VAL A 133 10.50 -3.20 -18.00
CA VAL A 133 10.38 -1.97 -18.78
C VAL A 133 9.61 -2.23 -20.09
N ASP A 134 9.89 -3.31 -20.81
CA ASP A 134 9.14 -3.69 -22.01
C ASP A 134 7.64 -3.90 -21.70
N TRP A 135 7.33 -4.52 -20.56
CA TRP A 135 5.95 -4.70 -20.11
C TRP A 135 5.26 -3.39 -19.74
N ILE A 136 5.97 -2.42 -19.12
CA ILE A 136 5.43 -1.08 -18.87
C ILE A 136 4.87 -0.48 -20.16
N TYR A 137 5.65 -0.52 -21.25
CA TYR A 137 5.22 0.04 -22.52
C TYR A 137 4.04 -0.72 -23.14
N LYS A 138 4.01 -2.04 -23.03
CA LYS A 138 2.90 -2.87 -23.51
C LYS A 138 1.60 -2.61 -22.72
N LEU A 139 1.70 -2.30 -21.44
CA LEU A 139 0.55 -2.07 -20.55
C LEU A 139 -0.02 -0.65 -20.66
N LYS A 140 0.76 0.32 -21.12
CA LYS A 140 0.31 1.74 -21.22
C LYS A 140 -1.05 1.95 -21.89
N PRO A 141 -1.45 1.23 -22.97
CA PRO A 141 -2.78 1.37 -23.55
C PRO A 141 -3.93 0.98 -22.59
N GLY A 142 -3.64 0.15 -21.61
CA GLY A 142 -4.61 -0.36 -20.63
C GLY A 142 -4.99 0.63 -19.52
N TYR A 143 -4.82 1.94 -19.69
CA TYR A 143 -5.01 2.96 -18.66
C TYR A 143 -6.40 2.95 -17.98
N LYS A 144 -7.41 2.39 -18.62
CA LYS A 144 -8.75 2.19 -18.03
C LYS A 144 -8.77 1.16 -16.90
N ARG A 145 -7.69 0.41 -16.73
CA ARG A 145 -7.51 -0.54 -15.62
C ARG A 145 -7.18 0.17 -14.30
N LEU A 146 -6.76 1.44 -14.34
CA LEU A 146 -6.45 2.21 -13.14
C LEU A 146 -7.61 2.15 -12.15
N SER A 147 -7.37 1.52 -11.02
CA SER A 147 -8.35 1.19 -10.00
C SER A 147 -7.94 1.72 -8.64
N GLN A 148 -8.89 1.81 -7.74
CA GLN A 148 -8.56 1.95 -6.32
C GLN A 148 -7.87 0.67 -5.86
N ILE A 149 -6.78 0.81 -5.11
CA ILE A 149 -6.00 -0.31 -4.55
C ILE A 149 -5.68 -0.07 -3.07
N HIS A 150 -5.31 -1.12 -2.37
CA HIS A 150 -4.64 -1.05 -1.08
C HIS A 150 -3.14 -0.70 -1.29
N GLY A 151 -2.51 -1.37 -2.23
CA GLY A 151 -1.13 -1.16 -2.66
C GLY A 151 -0.09 -1.95 -1.85
N ASP A 152 -0.54 -2.71 -0.86
CA ASP A 152 0.28 -3.62 -0.06
C ASP A 152 -0.60 -4.70 0.59
N PHE A 153 -1.43 -5.34 -0.23
CA PHE A 153 -2.41 -6.33 0.24
C PHE A 153 -1.77 -7.69 0.43
N HIS A 154 -1.08 -7.87 1.54
CA HIS A 154 -0.42 -9.13 1.88
C HIS A 154 -0.86 -9.63 3.28
N PRO A 155 -0.66 -10.93 3.60
CA PRO A 155 -1.16 -11.52 4.85
C PRO A 155 -0.71 -10.82 6.12
N GLY A 156 0.41 -10.10 6.08
CA GLY A 156 0.90 -9.29 7.19
C GLY A 156 0.02 -8.10 7.54
N ASN A 157 -0.68 -7.55 6.56
CA ASN A 157 -1.52 -6.37 6.71
C ASN A 157 -3.00 -6.69 6.90
N ILE A 158 -3.36 -7.98 7.02
CA ILE A 158 -4.75 -8.43 7.13
C ILE A 158 -5.00 -9.03 8.52
N TRP A 159 -5.97 -8.49 9.24
CA TRP A 159 -6.37 -8.96 10.56
C TRP A 159 -7.84 -9.31 10.57
N PHE A 160 -8.16 -10.61 10.74
CA PHE A 160 -9.54 -11.06 10.91
C PHE A 160 -10.01 -10.80 12.34
N ARG A 161 -11.20 -10.19 12.45
CA ARG A 161 -11.81 -9.92 13.75
C ARG A 161 -12.26 -11.21 14.41
N THR A 162 -12.11 -11.28 15.71
CA THR A 162 -12.68 -12.34 16.54
C THR A 162 -14.07 -11.92 17.01
N GLU A 163 -14.92 -12.89 17.33
CA GLU A 163 -16.30 -12.64 17.84
C GLU A 163 -16.35 -11.70 19.06
N ASN A 164 -15.24 -11.63 19.82
CA ASN A 164 -15.09 -10.77 20.99
C ASN A 164 -14.58 -9.36 20.68
N SER A 165 -14.39 -9.00 19.43
CA SER A 165 -13.90 -7.66 19.05
C SER A 165 -14.92 -6.59 19.42
N LYS A 166 -14.53 -5.67 20.32
CA LYS A 166 -15.42 -4.65 20.91
C LYS A 166 -15.79 -3.51 19.95
N PHE A 167 -15.10 -3.37 18.84
CA PHE A 167 -15.31 -2.28 17.89
C PHE A 167 -16.07 -2.75 16.64
N LYS A 168 -17.37 -2.49 16.60
CA LYS A 168 -18.13 -2.53 15.35
C LYS A 168 -17.93 -1.18 14.65
N ILE A 169 -17.33 -1.17 13.48
CA ILE A 169 -17.26 0.06 12.66
C ILE A 169 -18.70 0.39 12.25
N GLN A 170 -19.29 1.42 12.86
CA GLN A 170 -20.66 1.87 12.56
C GLN A 170 -20.79 2.56 11.21
N ASN A 171 -19.68 2.89 10.52
CA ASN A 171 -19.68 3.76 9.34
C ASN A 171 -19.08 3.15 8.08
N SER A 172 -18.82 1.85 7.99
CA SER A 172 -18.44 1.28 6.69
C SER A 172 -19.71 1.12 5.84
N LYS A 173 -19.89 2.00 4.85
CA LYS A 173 -20.85 1.80 3.75
C LYS A 173 -20.51 0.55 2.90
N LEU A 174 -19.43 -0.09 3.21
CA LEU A 174 -18.82 -1.24 2.57
C LEU A 174 -19.06 -2.49 3.44
N ARG A 175 -20.31 -2.89 3.59
CA ARG A 175 -20.61 -4.24 4.09
C ARG A 175 -20.37 -5.20 2.93
N ALA A 176 -19.31 -5.99 3.02
CA ALA A 176 -19.13 -7.16 2.15
C ALA A 176 -20.43 -7.96 2.12
N ILE A 177 -20.96 -8.15 0.95
CA ILE A 177 -22.20 -8.85 0.69
C ILE A 177 -22.08 -10.24 1.30
N ASN A 178 -22.80 -10.50 2.42
CA ASN A 178 -23.07 -11.82 3.01
C ASN A 178 -21.91 -12.61 3.64
N SER A 179 -20.82 -12.04 4.12
CA SER A 179 -19.94 -12.77 5.03
C SER A 179 -20.04 -12.21 6.45
N GLU A 180 -20.26 -13.08 7.44
CA GLU A 180 -20.18 -12.73 8.86
C GLU A 180 -18.75 -12.42 9.31
N LEU A 181 -17.76 -12.74 8.46
CA LEU A 181 -16.35 -12.50 8.69
C LEU A 181 -15.96 -11.08 8.30
N ASP A 182 -15.52 -10.32 9.29
CA ASP A 182 -15.00 -8.96 9.15
C ASP A 182 -13.48 -8.95 9.34
N PHE A 183 -12.78 -8.12 8.57
CA PHE A 183 -11.33 -7.95 8.70
C PHE A 183 -10.94 -6.47 8.61
N ILE A 184 -9.78 -6.14 9.14
CA ILE A 184 -9.15 -4.82 9.12
C ILE A 184 -7.86 -4.92 8.31
N LEU A 185 -7.59 -3.88 7.53
CA LEU A 185 -6.36 -3.70 6.80
C LEU A 185 -5.47 -2.67 7.46
N LEU A 186 -4.18 -2.93 7.42
CA LEU A 186 -3.13 -2.03 7.89
C LEU A 186 -2.24 -1.62 6.74
N ASP A 187 -1.42 -0.60 6.97
CA ASP A 187 -0.30 -0.19 6.10
C ASP A 187 -0.62 -0.06 4.61
N ARG A 188 -1.58 0.79 4.29
CA ARG A 188 -1.85 1.16 2.90
C ARG A 188 -0.63 1.84 2.29
N SER A 189 -0.11 1.28 1.22
CA SER A 189 1.10 1.76 0.55
C SER A 189 0.82 2.32 -0.85
N ARG A 190 1.82 3.00 -1.43
CA ARG A 190 1.85 3.47 -2.83
C ARG A 190 0.68 4.34 -3.30
N GLY A 191 -0.10 4.87 -2.35
CA GLY A 191 -1.26 5.72 -2.60
C GLY A 191 -2.50 4.95 -3.08
N PRO A 192 -3.62 5.66 -3.34
CA PRO A 192 -4.94 5.03 -3.48
C PRO A 192 -5.23 4.45 -4.87
N TRP A 193 -4.35 4.60 -5.86
CA TRP A 193 -4.59 4.23 -7.25
C TRP A 193 -3.43 3.44 -7.83
N GLY A 194 -3.73 2.35 -8.54
CA GLY A 194 -2.75 1.49 -9.18
C GLY A 194 -3.40 0.47 -10.13
N GLU A 195 -2.61 -0.51 -10.54
CA GLU A 195 -3.13 -1.71 -11.19
C GLU A 195 -3.76 -2.64 -10.14
N PRO A 196 -4.85 -3.34 -10.45
CA PRO A 196 -5.38 -4.38 -9.56
C PRO A 196 -4.36 -5.45 -9.16
N ALA A 197 -3.35 -5.66 -9.98
CA ALA A 197 -2.27 -6.59 -9.71
C ALA A 197 -1.26 -6.08 -8.65
N ASP A 198 -1.37 -4.82 -8.22
CA ASP A 198 -0.56 -4.27 -7.13
C ASP A 198 -1.06 -4.77 -5.75
N ASP A 199 -2.26 -5.35 -5.68
CA ASP A 199 -2.87 -6.01 -4.52
C ASP A 199 -2.82 -7.54 -4.68
#